data_c7e49acc35bbfd4755d2d579147a89ed
#
_entry.id   c7e49acc35bbfd4755d2d579147a89ed
#
_cell.length_a   1.000
_cell.length_b   1.000
_cell.length_c   1.000
_cell.angle_alpha   90.00
_cell.angle_beta   90.00
_cell.angle_gamma   90.00
#
_symmetry.space_group_name_H-M   'P 1'
#
loop_
_entity.id
_entity.type
_entity.pdbx_description
1 polymer ?
#
loop_
_entity_poly.entity_id
_entity_poly.type
_entity_poly.pdbx_seq_one_letter_code
_entity_poly.pdbx_strand_id
1 'polypeptide(L)'
;MLAGALSGYKVLDVSHYIAGPYCTRLLAGYGAEVIKIEKPGDGDGARRLGPFVGDDPHLEKSAQFLYLNTGKKSITLNLKTRAGVKIFKALVKDADILVENFEPRVMPSLGLGYETLSAINPKLVMTSISNFGQTGPYRDYKAAEIVEYALSGLMKITGEPDREPLKLGLDVTQFTGGQGAVIPTLAAVRQANSTGQGKHVDISIMDYSVGIVEWQLALYQAINHITPRMGNSNQKGHPWGVFPCKDGWIVLATLGSGFKYVADMVGAEELKDPKYLSHGTRVRVSDEIDVYLLPYLADLDLEDWKNNGFEFFNTKRGAAAGWIRGVDDLVDCPQLKSQHFYKTIGHPFHGKAVYSGGPVQMSKTPWLVGRAPLLGEDNEAIYGSYLNMNDKELATLRQSGTI
;
A
#
# COMPACT_ATOMS: atom_id res chain seq x y z
N MET A 1 15.30 -2.78 -24.12
CA MET A 1 14.24 -2.67 -23.08
C MET A 1 14.01 -1.17 -22.82
N LEU A 2 12.77 -0.76 -22.64
CA LEU A 2 12.47 0.61 -22.21
C LEU A 2 13.07 0.82 -20.81
N ALA A 3 13.84 1.89 -20.63
CA ALA A 3 14.39 2.24 -19.33
C ALA A 3 13.27 2.77 -18.43
N GLY A 4 13.19 2.31 -17.19
CA GLY A 4 12.28 2.86 -16.19
C GLY A 4 12.73 4.23 -15.69
N ALA A 5 11.83 4.97 -15.03
CA ALA A 5 12.14 6.30 -14.50
C ALA A 5 13.26 6.31 -13.45
N LEU A 6 13.45 5.18 -12.76
CA LEU A 6 14.50 4.98 -11.75
C LEU A 6 15.63 4.06 -12.23
N SER A 7 15.77 3.85 -13.56
CA SER A 7 16.89 3.08 -14.10
C SER A 7 18.23 3.69 -13.71
N GLY A 8 19.14 2.85 -13.24
CA GLY A 8 20.47 3.25 -12.76
C GLY A 8 20.55 3.40 -11.24
N TYR A 9 19.44 3.43 -10.51
CA TYR A 9 19.47 3.40 -9.04
C TYR A 9 19.52 1.97 -8.51
N LYS A 10 20.37 1.76 -7.50
CA LYS A 10 20.54 0.50 -6.78
C LYS A 10 19.93 0.59 -5.39
N VAL A 11 19.03 -0.33 -5.09
CA VAL A 11 18.31 -0.41 -3.83
C VAL A 11 18.65 -1.71 -3.12
N LEU A 12 19.14 -1.64 -1.90
CA LEU A 12 19.24 -2.78 -1.00
C LEU A 12 17.97 -2.84 -0.15
N ASP A 13 17.29 -3.96 -0.18
CA ASP A 13 16.05 -4.21 0.55
C ASP A 13 16.30 -5.30 1.60
N VAL A 14 16.44 -4.92 2.86
CA VAL A 14 16.53 -5.86 3.99
C VAL A 14 15.23 -5.96 4.77
N SER A 15 14.17 -5.35 4.24
CA SER A 15 12.86 -5.29 4.90
C SER A 15 12.09 -6.61 4.82
N HIS A 16 11.08 -6.77 5.69
CA HIS A 16 10.25 -7.95 5.80
C HIS A 16 8.76 -7.60 5.76
N TYR A 17 7.91 -8.57 5.48
CA TYR A 17 6.45 -8.52 5.53
C TYR A 17 5.84 -7.55 4.50
N ILE A 18 5.36 -6.34 4.90
CA ILE A 18 4.52 -5.49 4.05
C ILE A 18 5.15 -4.13 3.74
N ALA A 19 5.32 -3.27 4.72
CA ALA A 19 5.60 -1.84 4.49
C ALA A 19 6.89 -1.60 3.70
N GLY A 20 8.00 -2.16 4.14
CA GLY A 20 9.29 -2.06 3.43
C GLY A 20 9.26 -2.74 2.06
N PRO A 21 8.83 -4.02 1.95
CA PRO A 21 8.71 -4.69 0.67
C PRO A 21 7.78 -3.98 -0.31
N TYR A 22 6.70 -3.33 0.14
CA TYR A 22 5.83 -2.54 -0.73
C TYR A 22 6.52 -1.27 -1.23
N CYS A 23 7.26 -0.56 -0.36
CA CYS A 23 8.08 0.57 -0.77
C CYS A 23 9.06 0.17 -1.88
N THR A 24 9.83 -0.90 -1.66
CA THR A 24 10.85 -1.35 -2.63
C THR A 24 10.24 -1.98 -3.88
N ARG A 25 9.05 -2.58 -3.81
CA ARG A 25 8.28 -3.00 -4.99
C ARG A 25 7.92 -1.81 -5.88
N LEU A 26 7.51 -0.69 -5.30
CA LEU A 26 7.22 0.53 -6.08
C LEU A 26 8.48 1.05 -6.76
N LEU A 27 9.62 1.08 -6.05
CA LEU A 27 10.90 1.47 -6.64
C LEU A 27 11.32 0.53 -7.80
N ALA A 28 11.17 -0.79 -7.61
CA ALA A 28 11.45 -1.79 -8.66
C ALA A 28 10.55 -1.61 -9.89
N GLY A 29 9.25 -1.40 -9.68
CA GLY A 29 8.30 -1.19 -10.76
C GLY A 29 8.58 0.08 -11.58
N TYR A 30 9.15 1.10 -10.97
CA TYR A 30 9.65 2.29 -11.69
C TYR A 30 11.06 2.13 -12.26
N GLY A 31 11.69 0.97 -12.11
CA GLY A 31 12.92 0.61 -12.82
C GLY A 31 14.20 0.65 -12.01
N ALA A 32 14.14 0.85 -10.69
CA ALA A 32 15.31 0.69 -9.85
C ALA A 32 15.74 -0.81 -9.79
N GLU A 33 17.03 -1.06 -9.72
CA GLU A 33 17.55 -2.39 -9.42
C GLU A 33 17.42 -2.65 -7.91
N VAL A 34 16.46 -3.49 -7.53
CA VAL A 34 16.22 -3.83 -6.13
C VAL A 34 16.78 -5.20 -5.82
N ILE A 35 17.74 -5.24 -4.89
CA ILE A 35 18.32 -6.47 -4.36
C ILE A 35 17.75 -6.72 -2.97
N LYS A 36 16.85 -7.69 -2.88
CA LYS A 36 16.29 -8.14 -1.60
C LYS A 36 17.29 -9.08 -0.92
N ILE A 37 17.64 -8.73 0.30
CA ILE A 37 18.60 -9.47 1.12
C ILE A 37 17.83 -10.23 2.19
N GLU A 38 17.87 -11.54 2.11
CA GLU A 38 17.07 -12.43 2.93
C GLU A 38 17.96 -13.33 3.83
N LYS A 39 17.39 -13.81 4.93
CA LYS A 39 18.07 -14.77 5.79
C LYS A 39 18.22 -16.11 5.06
N PRO A 40 19.41 -16.76 5.07
CA PRO A 40 19.56 -18.10 4.51
C PRO A 40 18.57 -19.09 5.09
N GLY A 41 18.00 -19.94 4.24
CA GLY A 41 17.06 -21.01 4.59
C GLY A 41 15.62 -20.55 4.86
N ASP A 42 15.43 -19.46 5.62
CA ASP A 42 14.09 -18.99 6.04
C ASP A 42 13.49 -17.91 5.14
N GLY A 43 14.33 -17.05 4.57
CA GLY A 43 13.93 -15.88 3.80
C GLY A 43 13.20 -14.81 4.61
N ASP A 44 12.44 -13.99 3.90
CA ASP A 44 11.49 -13.04 4.48
C ASP A 44 10.39 -13.77 5.25
N GLY A 45 9.96 -13.21 6.38
CA GLY A 45 8.84 -13.74 7.15
C GLY A 45 7.58 -13.96 6.32
N ALA A 46 7.33 -13.09 5.34
CA ALA A 46 6.19 -13.20 4.43
C ALA A 46 6.17 -14.51 3.63
N ARG A 47 7.33 -15.13 3.34
CA ARG A 47 7.38 -16.42 2.62
C ARG A 47 6.66 -17.55 3.35
N ARG A 48 6.47 -17.42 4.67
CA ARG A 48 5.80 -18.42 5.53
C ARG A 48 4.38 -18.05 5.90
N LEU A 49 3.85 -16.97 5.33
CA LEU A 49 2.47 -16.53 5.56
C LEU A 49 1.58 -16.92 4.38
N GLY A 50 0.44 -17.53 4.69
CA GLY A 50 -0.60 -17.78 3.71
C GLY A 50 -1.37 -16.49 3.31
N PRO A 51 -2.28 -16.59 2.35
CA PRO A 51 -2.61 -17.83 1.63
C PRO A 51 -1.48 -18.29 0.69
N PHE A 52 -1.40 -19.59 0.49
CA PHE A 52 -0.43 -20.20 -0.42
C PHE A 52 -1.10 -20.62 -1.74
N VAL A 53 -0.38 -20.48 -2.84
CA VAL A 53 -0.90 -20.94 -4.14
C VAL A 53 -1.14 -22.44 -4.10
N GLY A 54 -2.38 -22.86 -4.43
CA GLY A 54 -2.81 -24.24 -4.40
C GLY A 54 -2.99 -24.80 -2.99
N ASP A 55 -3.10 -23.93 -1.98
CA ASP A 55 -3.23 -24.27 -0.55
C ASP A 55 -2.08 -25.21 -0.05
N ASP A 56 -0.90 -25.04 -0.64
CA ASP A 56 0.29 -25.83 -0.36
C ASP A 56 1.38 -24.95 0.29
N PRO A 57 1.60 -25.04 1.61
CA PRO A 57 2.59 -24.25 2.33
C PRO A 57 4.01 -24.49 1.79
N HIS A 58 4.55 -23.50 1.11
CA HIS A 58 5.89 -23.54 0.53
C HIS A 58 6.49 -22.14 0.50
N LEU A 59 7.80 -21.98 0.71
CA LEU A 59 8.50 -20.69 0.74
C LEU A 59 8.34 -19.86 -0.55
N GLU A 60 8.10 -20.54 -1.68
CA GLU A 60 7.94 -19.93 -3.01
C GLU A 60 6.47 -19.76 -3.43
N LYS A 61 5.51 -20.05 -2.54
CA LYS A 61 4.07 -20.04 -2.86
C LYS A 61 3.23 -19.05 -2.03
N SER A 62 3.84 -18.28 -1.13
CA SER A 62 3.11 -17.24 -0.38
C SER A 62 2.59 -16.17 -1.32
N ALA A 63 1.29 -15.99 -1.43
CA ALA A 63 0.68 -14.97 -2.28
C ALA A 63 1.10 -13.55 -1.88
N GLN A 64 1.27 -13.30 -0.59
CA GLN A 64 1.76 -12.01 -0.08
C GLN A 64 3.18 -11.73 -0.54
N PHE A 65 4.09 -12.71 -0.40
CA PHE A 65 5.48 -12.54 -0.85
C PHE A 65 5.55 -12.33 -2.36
N LEU A 66 4.83 -13.14 -3.12
CA LEU A 66 4.77 -13.06 -4.57
C LEU A 66 4.32 -11.68 -5.06
N TYR A 67 3.31 -11.09 -4.42
CA TYR A 67 2.83 -9.76 -4.75
C TYR A 67 3.83 -8.66 -4.38
N LEU A 68 4.35 -8.68 -3.15
CA LEU A 68 5.18 -7.60 -2.59
C LEU A 68 6.61 -7.56 -3.13
N ASN A 69 7.06 -8.62 -3.78
CA ASN A 69 8.45 -8.73 -4.24
C ASN A 69 8.61 -8.86 -5.75
N THR A 70 7.56 -8.51 -6.51
CA THR A 70 7.64 -8.48 -7.99
C THR A 70 8.75 -7.56 -8.48
N GLY A 71 9.53 -8.04 -9.47
CA GLY A 71 10.58 -7.27 -10.13
C GLY A 71 11.89 -7.09 -9.35
N LYS A 72 12.03 -7.75 -8.18
CA LYS A 72 13.26 -7.73 -7.38
C LYS A 72 14.18 -8.89 -7.73
N LYS A 73 15.47 -8.75 -7.38
CA LYS A 73 16.44 -9.83 -7.26
C LYS A 73 16.51 -10.29 -5.81
N SER A 74 16.88 -11.56 -5.56
CA SER A 74 17.03 -12.09 -4.19
C SER A 74 18.42 -12.68 -3.97
N ILE A 75 19.03 -12.26 -2.85
CA ILE A 75 20.20 -12.90 -2.30
C ILE A 75 19.96 -13.31 -0.86
N THR A 76 20.65 -14.34 -0.41
CA THR A 76 20.65 -14.73 1.00
C THR A 76 21.90 -14.22 1.70
N LEU A 77 21.75 -13.62 2.89
CA LEU A 77 22.86 -13.13 3.69
C LEU A 77 22.53 -13.13 5.19
N ASN A 78 23.35 -13.80 5.97
CA ASN A 78 23.22 -13.84 7.43
C ASN A 78 23.91 -12.64 8.07
N LEU A 79 23.15 -11.57 8.34
CA LEU A 79 23.65 -10.33 8.96
C LEU A 79 24.10 -10.50 10.43
N LYS A 80 23.89 -11.66 11.05
CA LYS A 80 24.40 -11.98 12.39
C LYS A 80 25.83 -12.50 12.40
N THR A 81 26.38 -12.84 11.23
CA THR A 81 27.78 -13.28 11.10
C THR A 81 28.70 -12.12 10.76
N ARG A 82 29.95 -12.17 11.22
CA ARG A 82 30.99 -11.17 10.86
C ARG A 82 31.21 -11.10 9.35
N ALA A 83 31.19 -12.26 8.67
CA ALA A 83 31.33 -12.35 7.22
C ALA A 83 30.14 -11.69 6.52
N GLY A 84 28.90 -11.96 6.96
CA GLY A 84 27.71 -11.36 6.41
C GLY A 84 27.68 -9.83 6.57
N VAL A 85 28.04 -9.32 7.74
CA VAL A 85 28.17 -7.86 7.95
C VAL A 85 29.23 -7.25 7.03
N LYS A 86 30.39 -7.91 6.85
CA LYS A 86 31.44 -7.44 5.93
C LYS A 86 30.95 -7.39 4.48
N ILE A 87 30.25 -8.43 4.03
CA ILE A 87 29.66 -8.50 2.69
C ILE A 87 28.59 -7.41 2.52
N PHE A 88 27.70 -7.25 3.48
CA PHE A 88 26.68 -6.20 3.43
C PHE A 88 27.29 -4.80 3.30
N LYS A 89 28.31 -4.49 4.10
CA LYS A 89 29.04 -3.22 4.00
C LYS A 89 29.73 -3.03 2.65
N ALA A 90 30.14 -4.10 1.99
CA ALA A 90 30.69 -4.02 0.63
C ALA A 90 29.60 -3.69 -0.40
N LEU A 91 28.39 -4.29 -0.28
CA LEU A 91 27.24 -3.97 -1.15
C LEU A 91 26.77 -2.51 -0.97
N VAL A 92 26.82 -1.97 0.24
CA VAL A 92 26.42 -0.60 0.56
C VAL A 92 27.29 0.45 -0.15
N LYS A 93 28.53 0.15 -0.50
CA LYS A 93 29.43 1.10 -1.18
C LYS A 93 28.85 1.66 -2.46
N ASP A 94 28.13 0.82 -3.22
CA ASP A 94 27.58 1.15 -4.53
C ASP A 94 26.04 1.28 -4.51
N ALA A 95 25.42 1.29 -3.33
CA ALA A 95 23.98 1.41 -3.18
C ALA A 95 23.58 2.88 -3.08
N ASP A 96 22.51 3.27 -3.77
CA ASP A 96 21.91 4.60 -3.64
C ASP A 96 20.93 4.63 -2.46
N ILE A 97 20.18 3.55 -2.27
CA ILE A 97 19.10 3.43 -1.30
C ILE A 97 19.25 2.13 -0.50
N LEU A 98 19.02 2.22 0.79
CA LEU A 98 18.82 1.07 1.68
C LEU A 98 17.46 1.22 2.33
N VAL A 99 16.60 0.19 2.23
CA VAL A 99 15.30 0.16 2.92
C VAL A 99 15.29 -0.97 3.94
N GLU A 100 14.92 -0.65 5.17
CA GLU A 100 14.75 -1.59 6.27
C GLU A 100 13.46 -1.28 7.05
N ASN A 101 12.90 -2.27 7.73
CA ASN A 101 11.74 -2.09 8.60
C ASN A 101 11.83 -2.96 9.87
N PHE A 102 13.02 -3.09 10.39
CA PHE A 102 13.26 -3.74 11.68
C PHE A 102 12.86 -2.85 12.86
N GLU A 103 12.84 -3.45 14.04
CA GLU A 103 12.78 -2.65 15.28
C GLU A 103 14.00 -1.70 15.33
N PRO A 104 13.85 -0.45 15.80
CA PRO A 104 14.89 0.59 15.68
C PRO A 104 16.29 0.23 16.22
N ARG A 105 16.36 -0.72 17.14
CA ARG A 105 17.65 -1.17 17.71
C ARG A 105 18.38 -2.22 16.88
N VAL A 106 17.72 -2.84 15.89
CA VAL A 106 18.26 -4.00 15.18
C VAL A 106 19.46 -3.61 14.31
N MET A 107 19.32 -2.67 13.39
CA MET A 107 20.40 -2.25 12.50
C MET A 107 21.62 -1.72 13.29
N PRO A 108 21.44 -0.83 14.29
CA PRO A 108 22.56 -0.42 15.16
C PRO A 108 23.23 -1.58 15.89
N SER A 109 22.49 -2.56 16.43
CA SER A 109 23.05 -3.71 17.16
C SER A 109 23.90 -4.64 16.26
N LEU A 110 23.61 -4.65 14.96
CA LEU A 110 24.40 -5.36 13.95
C LEU A 110 25.63 -4.57 13.47
N GLY A 111 25.82 -3.33 13.95
CA GLY A 111 26.86 -2.42 13.46
C GLY A 111 26.58 -1.92 12.03
N LEU A 112 25.28 -1.81 11.68
CA LEU A 112 24.73 -1.42 10.38
C LEU A 112 23.80 -0.20 10.49
N GLY A 113 23.91 0.58 11.59
CA GLY A 113 23.17 1.84 11.72
C GLY A 113 23.63 2.89 10.71
N TYR A 114 22.78 3.90 10.47
CA TYR A 114 23.01 4.92 9.44
C TYR A 114 24.38 5.58 9.55
N GLU A 115 24.82 5.99 10.74
CA GLU A 115 26.12 6.62 10.99
C GLU A 115 27.29 5.75 10.51
N THR A 116 27.19 4.43 10.73
CA THR A 116 28.20 3.48 10.26
C THR A 116 28.20 3.33 8.74
N LEU A 117 27.01 3.26 8.14
CA LEU A 117 26.87 3.03 6.70
C LEU A 117 27.15 4.29 5.88
N SER A 118 26.76 5.46 6.37
CA SER A 118 27.05 6.75 5.73
C SER A 118 28.54 7.09 5.74
N ALA A 119 29.30 6.61 6.72
CA ALA A 119 30.76 6.71 6.72
C ALA A 119 31.41 5.87 5.59
N ILE A 120 30.74 4.80 5.14
CA ILE A 120 31.20 3.96 4.04
C ILE A 120 30.76 4.53 2.69
N ASN A 121 29.50 4.99 2.61
CA ASN A 121 28.91 5.61 1.44
C ASN A 121 28.19 6.91 1.84
N PRO A 122 28.84 8.06 1.73
CA PRO A 122 28.26 9.35 2.12
C PRO A 122 26.99 9.75 1.35
N LYS A 123 26.75 9.16 0.16
CA LYS A 123 25.56 9.42 -0.65
C LYS A 123 24.37 8.53 -0.30
N LEU A 124 24.58 7.51 0.54
CA LEU A 124 23.54 6.55 0.87
C LEU A 124 22.30 7.23 1.48
N VAL A 125 21.13 6.92 0.93
CA VAL A 125 19.85 7.22 1.55
C VAL A 125 19.37 5.96 2.25
N MET A 126 19.29 5.99 3.58
CA MET A 126 18.73 4.90 4.36
C MET A 126 17.31 5.26 4.79
N THR A 127 16.34 4.45 4.40
CA THR A 127 14.93 4.60 4.76
C THR A 127 14.55 3.50 5.76
N SER A 128 14.25 3.93 6.98
CA SER A 128 13.77 3.06 8.06
C SER A 128 12.27 3.24 8.23
N ILE A 129 11.51 2.15 8.13
CA ILE A 129 10.04 2.16 8.28
C ILE A 129 9.73 1.35 9.54
N SER A 130 9.18 2.00 10.56
CA SER A 130 8.83 1.33 11.81
C SER A 130 7.46 1.79 12.33
N ASN A 131 6.91 1.05 13.28
CA ASN A 131 5.57 1.34 13.79
C ASN A 131 5.43 2.76 14.33
N PHE A 132 6.46 3.24 15.08
CA PHE A 132 6.42 4.52 15.80
C PHE A 132 7.61 5.44 15.49
N GLY A 133 8.41 5.13 14.47
CA GLY A 133 9.63 5.88 14.16
C GLY A 133 10.83 5.50 14.99
N GLN A 134 11.97 6.16 14.71
CA GLN A 134 13.28 5.89 15.32
C GLN A 134 13.48 6.62 16.65
N THR A 135 12.55 7.49 17.04
CA THR A 135 12.64 8.34 18.24
C THR A 135 11.30 8.36 19.00
N GLY A 136 11.28 9.03 20.16
CA GLY A 136 10.07 9.20 20.95
C GLY A 136 9.77 8.06 21.93
N PRO A 137 8.75 8.23 22.77
CA PRO A 137 8.46 7.31 23.89
C PRO A 137 7.98 5.94 23.45
N TYR A 138 7.41 5.79 22.26
CA TYR A 138 6.89 4.53 21.73
C TYR A 138 7.86 3.80 20.79
N ARG A 139 9.04 4.36 20.53
CA ARG A 139 10.04 3.84 19.60
C ARG A 139 10.25 2.32 19.69
N ASP A 140 10.36 1.82 20.91
CA ASP A 140 10.68 0.41 21.19
C ASP A 140 9.42 -0.45 21.45
N TYR A 141 8.21 0.12 21.28
CA TYR A 141 6.97 -0.63 21.46
C TYR A 141 6.67 -1.49 20.24
N LYS A 142 6.09 -2.65 20.50
CA LYS A 142 5.61 -3.55 19.46
C LYS A 142 4.20 -3.17 19.07
N ALA A 143 3.93 -3.20 17.77
CA ALA A 143 2.59 -3.02 17.23
C ALA A 143 2.35 -4.01 16.09
N ALA A 144 1.09 -4.11 15.76
CA ALA A 144 0.59 -4.74 14.55
C ALA A 144 -0.45 -3.78 13.94
N GLU A 145 -0.84 -4.00 12.72
CA GLU A 145 -1.81 -3.18 11.98
C GLU A 145 -2.98 -2.65 12.82
N ILE A 146 -3.61 -3.52 13.61
CA ILE A 146 -4.76 -3.13 14.45
C ILE A 146 -4.40 -2.11 15.52
N VAL A 147 -3.18 -2.17 16.05
CA VAL A 147 -2.68 -1.23 17.07
C VAL A 147 -2.39 0.12 16.43
N GLU A 148 -1.72 0.13 15.29
CA GLU A 148 -1.42 1.35 14.53
C GLU A 148 -2.71 2.03 14.07
N TYR A 149 -3.66 1.27 13.56
CA TYR A 149 -4.97 1.78 13.15
C TYR A 149 -5.75 2.38 14.32
N ALA A 150 -5.67 1.78 15.52
CA ALA A 150 -6.30 2.30 16.73
C ALA A 150 -5.65 3.59 17.22
N LEU A 151 -4.31 3.61 17.30
CA LEU A 151 -3.56 4.74 17.86
C LEU A 151 -3.50 5.96 16.93
N SER A 152 -3.66 5.76 15.62
CA SER A 152 -3.70 6.86 14.65
C SER A 152 -5.01 7.66 14.65
N GLY A 153 -6.04 7.21 15.37
CA GLY A 153 -7.36 7.86 15.38
C GLY A 153 -8.31 7.38 14.27
N LEU A 154 -7.84 6.64 13.28
CA LEU A 154 -8.67 6.10 12.19
C LEU A 154 -9.80 5.21 12.70
N MET A 155 -9.49 4.35 13.68
CA MET A 155 -10.49 3.45 14.25
C MET A 155 -11.62 4.19 14.99
N LYS A 156 -11.30 5.33 15.60
CA LYS A 156 -12.30 6.14 16.34
C LYS A 156 -13.43 6.64 15.45
N ILE A 157 -13.17 6.89 14.18
CA ILE A 157 -14.13 7.44 13.21
C ILE A 157 -14.72 6.37 12.27
N THR A 158 -14.35 5.10 12.43
CA THR A 158 -14.78 4.00 11.56
C THR A 158 -15.77 3.09 12.28
N GLY A 159 -16.90 2.79 11.66
CA GLY A 159 -17.94 1.89 12.15
C GLY A 159 -19.26 2.59 12.48
N GLU A 160 -20.23 1.83 12.95
CA GLU A 160 -21.56 2.31 13.35
C GLU A 160 -21.49 3.11 14.64
N PRO A 161 -22.36 4.12 14.82
CA PRO A 161 -22.35 5.00 15.98
C PRO A 161 -22.51 4.28 17.33
N ASP A 162 -23.38 3.30 17.36
CA ASP A 162 -23.86 2.55 18.54
C ASP A 162 -23.12 1.23 18.76
N ARG A 163 -22.13 0.91 17.90
CA ARG A 163 -21.34 -0.33 17.99
C ARG A 163 -19.88 -0.04 18.29
N GLU A 164 -19.11 -1.08 18.50
CA GLU A 164 -17.66 -0.98 18.66
C GLU A 164 -17.00 -0.34 17.41
N PRO A 165 -15.88 0.39 17.59
CA PRO A 165 -15.09 0.88 16.48
C PRO A 165 -14.58 -0.28 15.59
N LEU A 166 -14.57 -0.07 14.28
CA LEU A 166 -14.14 -1.06 13.31
C LEU A 166 -12.75 -0.75 12.75
N LYS A 167 -11.97 -1.79 12.57
CA LYS A 167 -10.76 -1.74 11.74
C LYS A 167 -11.15 -1.92 10.26
N LEU A 168 -10.55 -1.12 9.38
CA LEU A 168 -10.67 -1.35 7.95
C LEU A 168 -10.06 -2.71 7.58
N GLY A 169 -10.62 -3.40 6.63
CA GLY A 169 -10.06 -4.65 6.11
C GLY A 169 -8.63 -4.46 5.56
N LEU A 170 -7.85 -5.53 5.53
CA LEU A 170 -6.45 -5.55 5.11
C LEU A 170 -5.48 -4.79 6.06
N ASP A 171 -4.21 -4.72 5.67
CA ASP A 171 -3.13 -4.07 6.43
C ASP A 171 -2.86 -2.66 5.89
N VAL A 172 -3.88 -1.79 5.96
CA VAL A 172 -3.90 -0.49 5.29
C VAL A 172 -2.81 0.45 5.80
N THR A 173 -2.53 0.47 7.11
CA THR A 173 -1.48 1.35 7.68
C THR A 173 -0.10 0.92 7.20
N GLN A 174 0.15 -0.38 7.07
CA GLN A 174 1.39 -0.91 6.54
C GLN A 174 1.59 -0.56 5.06
N PHE A 175 0.54 -0.69 4.25
CA PHE A 175 0.61 -0.30 2.83
C PHE A 175 0.77 1.21 2.67
N THR A 176 0.04 2.02 3.43
CA THR A 176 0.15 3.49 3.36
C THR A 176 1.51 3.98 3.85
N GLY A 177 2.04 3.41 4.93
CA GLY A 177 3.39 3.70 5.40
C GLY A 177 4.47 3.35 4.37
N GLY A 178 4.36 2.17 3.74
CA GLY A 178 5.27 1.76 2.67
C GLY A 178 5.19 2.65 1.43
N GLN A 179 4.00 3.03 1.01
CA GLN A 179 3.79 3.98 -0.08
C GLN A 179 4.32 5.38 0.27
N GLY A 180 4.04 5.83 1.49
CA GLY A 180 4.50 7.11 2.01
C GLY A 180 6.02 7.23 2.06
N ALA A 181 6.71 6.13 2.30
CA ALA A 181 8.17 6.09 2.33
C ALA A 181 8.83 6.40 0.98
N VAL A 182 8.14 6.13 -0.15
CA VAL A 182 8.72 6.34 -1.51
C VAL A 182 9.05 7.81 -1.76
N ILE A 183 8.13 8.72 -1.44
CA ILE A 183 8.29 10.17 -1.74
C ILE A 183 9.51 10.77 -1.02
N PRO A 184 9.63 10.69 0.33
CA PRO A 184 10.79 11.26 1.02
C PRO A 184 12.10 10.54 0.67
N THR A 185 12.07 9.24 0.38
CA THR A 185 13.24 8.52 -0.12
C THR A 185 13.75 9.12 -1.44
N LEU A 186 12.87 9.32 -2.41
CA LEU A 186 13.24 9.91 -3.70
C LEU A 186 13.66 11.39 -3.57
N ALA A 187 13.02 12.15 -2.68
CA ALA A 187 13.44 13.52 -2.37
C ALA A 187 14.87 13.55 -1.78
N ALA A 188 15.17 12.61 -0.86
CA ALA A 188 16.50 12.46 -0.28
C ALA A 188 17.54 12.04 -1.34
N VAL A 189 17.21 11.10 -2.23
CA VAL A 189 18.07 10.70 -3.35
C VAL A 189 18.36 11.86 -4.28
N ARG A 190 17.32 12.64 -4.65
CA ARG A 190 17.50 13.84 -5.46
C ARG A 190 18.48 14.81 -4.82
N GLN A 191 18.37 15.05 -3.52
CA GLN A 191 19.31 15.89 -2.79
C GLN A 191 20.71 15.26 -2.75
N ALA A 192 20.85 13.96 -2.49
CA ALA A 192 22.13 13.26 -2.45
C ALA A 192 22.86 13.36 -3.79
N ASN A 193 22.15 13.29 -4.91
CA ASN A 193 22.72 13.45 -6.24
C ASN A 193 23.30 14.87 -6.48
N SER A 194 22.71 15.90 -5.89
CA SER A 194 23.17 17.28 -6.05
C SER A 194 24.26 17.70 -5.06
N THR A 195 24.23 17.13 -3.84
CA THR A 195 25.13 17.56 -2.75
C THR A 195 26.26 16.57 -2.44
N GLY A 196 26.14 15.33 -2.93
CA GLY A 196 27.03 14.24 -2.53
C GLY A 196 26.75 13.68 -1.13
N GLN A 197 25.68 14.14 -0.45
CA GLN A 197 25.33 13.78 0.93
C GLN A 197 23.95 13.14 0.98
N GLY A 198 23.90 11.86 1.36
CA GLY A 198 22.67 11.14 1.68
C GLY A 198 22.09 11.54 3.03
N LYS A 199 21.06 10.84 3.45
CA LYS A 199 20.45 11.04 4.77
C LYS A 199 19.69 9.82 5.25
N HIS A 200 19.41 9.80 6.54
CA HIS A 200 18.46 8.89 7.15
C HIS A 200 17.05 9.44 6.99
N VAL A 201 16.15 8.63 6.44
CA VAL A 201 14.72 8.92 6.30
C VAL A 201 13.98 8.01 7.29
N ASP A 202 13.39 8.62 8.29
CA ASP A 202 12.63 7.93 9.35
C ASP A 202 11.13 8.01 9.03
N ILE A 203 10.48 6.87 8.91
CA ILE A 203 9.04 6.73 8.64
C ILE A 203 8.38 6.03 9.83
N SER A 204 7.55 6.78 10.54
CA SER A 204 6.60 6.25 11.51
C SER A 204 5.29 5.92 10.80
N ILE A 205 4.87 4.66 10.83
CA ILE A 205 3.59 4.23 10.26
C ILE A 205 2.44 4.91 11.00
N MET A 206 2.53 5.07 12.31
CA MET A 206 1.53 5.78 13.10
C MET A 206 1.41 7.24 12.65
N ASP A 207 2.52 7.98 12.55
CA ASP A 207 2.49 9.41 12.18
C ASP A 207 1.93 9.60 10.76
N TYR A 208 2.33 8.72 9.82
CA TYR A 208 1.78 8.75 8.48
C TYR A 208 0.26 8.51 8.47
N SER A 209 -0.21 7.59 9.32
CA SER A 209 -1.63 7.28 9.47
C SER A 209 -2.41 8.42 10.16
N VAL A 210 -1.79 9.13 11.13
CA VAL A 210 -2.36 10.35 11.73
C VAL A 210 -2.54 11.44 10.68
N GLY A 211 -1.64 11.56 9.71
CA GLY A 211 -1.77 12.51 8.61
C GLY A 211 -3.05 12.31 7.77
N ILE A 212 -3.63 11.11 7.74
CA ILE A 212 -4.90 10.84 7.05
C ILE A 212 -6.10 11.44 7.78
N VAL A 213 -6.03 11.62 9.11
CA VAL A 213 -7.09 12.21 9.95
C VAL A 213 -6.92 13.71 10.16
N GLU A 214 -6.09 14.38 9.38
CA GLU A 214 -5.79 15.82 9.51
C GLU A 214 -7.05 16.71 9.48
N TRP A 215 -8.05 16.36 8.66
CA TRP A 215 -9.32 17.08 8.59
C TRP A 215 -10.06 17.07 9.93
N GLN A 216 -10.07 15.95 10.63
CA GLN A 216 -10.68 15.81 11.95
C GLN A 216 -9.95 16.64 13.00
N LEU A 217 -8.63 16.71 12.92
CA LEU A 217 -7.82 17.57 13.77
C LEU A 217 -8.13 19.05 13.50
N ALA A 218 -8.25 19.45 12.24
CA ALA A 218 -8.64 20.82 11.88
C ALA A 218 -10.03 21.21 12.42
N LEU A 219 -11.02 20.31 12.34
CA LEU A 219 -12.35 20.52 12.90
C LEU A 219 -12.32 20.65 14.43
N TYR A 220 -11.54 19.80 15.10
CA TYR A 220 -11.38 19.91 16.55
C TYR A 220 -10.76 21.24 16.96
N GLN A 221 -9.69 21.68 16.29
CA GLN A 221 -9.04 22.96 16.59
C GLN A 221 -9.90 24.17 16.28
N ALA A 222 -10.63 24.15 15.16
CA ALA A 222 -11.43 25.29 14.73
C ALA A 222 -12.73 25.49 15.52
N ILE A 223 -13.42 24.41 15.88
CA ILE A 223 -14.77 24.47 16.45
C ILE A 223 -14.99 23.43 17.57
N ASN A 224 -13.95 22.87 18.13
CA ASN A 224 -13.99 21.83 19.17
C ASN A 224 -14.90 20.61 18.80
N HIS A 225 -14.97 20.28 17.50
CA HIS A 225 -15.80 19.19 17.02
C HIS A 225 -15.04 17.88 17.01
N ILE A 226 -15.54 16.89 17.74
CA ILE A 226 -15.05 15.50 17.70
C ILE A 226 -15.93 14.73 16.73
N THR A 227 -15.34 14.32 15.61
CA THR A 227 -16.06 13.58 14.57
C THR A 227 -16.55 12.23 15.11
N PRO A 228 -17.88 11.96 15.12
CA PRO A 228 -18.41 10.67 15.52
C PRO A 228 -18.24 9.62 14.44
N ARG A 229 -18.46 8.34 14.78
CA ARG A 229 -18.71 7.30 13.78
C ARG A 229 -20.08 7.54 13.15
N MET A 230 -20.20 7.27 11.87
CA MET A 230 -21.43 7.49 11.10
C MET A 230 -21.82 6.30 10.21
N GLY A 231 -21.23 5.15 10.45
CA GLY A 231 -21.47 3.99 9.60
C GLY A 231 -21.17 4.28 8.13
N ASN A 232 -22.12 3.93 7.29
CA ASN A 232 -22.05 4.17 5.84
C ASN A 232 -22.57 5.54 5.40
N SER A 233 -22.88 6.44 6.33
CA SER A 233 -23.39 7.79 6.05
C SER A 233 -22.29 8.83 5.99
N ASN A 234 -22.62 10.04 5.53
CA ASN A 234 -21.69 11.17 5.49
C ASN A 234 -22.37 12.46 5.97
N GLN A 235 -21.64 13.26 6.76
CA GLN A 235 -22.12 14.56 7.25
C GLN A 235 -22.32 15.61 6.13
N LYS A 236 -21.77 15.37 4.94
CA LYS A 236 -21.77 16.34 3.82
C LYS A 236 -23.05 16.32 3.00
N GLY A 237 -23.91 15.31 3.13
CA GLY A 237 -25.13 15.23 2.34
C GLY A 237 -25.88 13.91 2.52
N HIS A 238 -27.13 13.88 2.01
CA HIS A 238 -27.95 12.70 1.88
C HIS A 238 -28.69 12.76 0.53
N PRO A 239 -28.81 11.62 -0.23
CA PRO A 239 -28.09 10.38 -0.04
C PRO A 239 -26.59 10.53 -0.29
N TRP A 240 -25.79 10.04 0.64
CA TRP A 240 -24.37 9.88 0.52
C TRP A 240 -23.94 8.69 1.39
N GLY A 241 -23.89 7.51 0.79
CA GLY A 241 -23.61 6.29 1.54
C GLY A 241 -23.81 5.03 0.72
N VAL A 242 -23.84 3.91 1.42
CA VAL A 242 -24.11 2.58 0.88
C VAL A 242 -25.56 2.24 1.16
N PHE A 243 -26.27 1.77 0.15
CA PHE A 243 -27.69 1.43 0.21
C PHE A 243 -27.91 0.01 -0.28
N PRO A 244 -28.79 -0.78 0.35
CA PRO A 244 -29.18 -2.08 -0.18
C PRO A 244 -30.01 -1.92 -1.46
N CYS A 245 -29.85 -2.86 -2.39
CA CYS A 245 -30.77 -3.08 -3.50
C CYS A 245 -31.23 -4.55 -3.47
N LYS A 246 -32.08 -4.96 -4.39
CA LYS A 246 -32.73 -6.27 -4.38
C LYS A 246 -31.75 -7.46 -4.20
N ASP A 247 -30.60 -7.41 -4.84
CA ASP A 247 -29.61 -8.49 -4.91
C ASP A 247 -28.17 -8.05 -4.63
N GLY A 248 -27.98 -6.88 -3.97
CA GLY A 248 -26.66 -6.36 -3.67
C GLY A 248 -26.63 -5.04 -2.95
N TRP A 249 -25.57 -4.28 -3.18
CA TRP A 249 -25.32 -2.99 -2.54
C TRP A 249 -24.86 -1.96 -3.57
N ILE A 250 -25.47 -0.78 -3.52
CA ILE A 250 -25.09 0.36 -4.34
C ILE A 250 -24.54 1.49 -3.51
N VAL A 251 -23.83 2.40 -4.15
CA VAL A 251 -23.30 3.61 -3.54
C VAL A 251 -23.90 4.80 -4.27
N LEU A 252 -24.43 5.75 -3.52
CA LEU A 252 -24.88 7.06 -4.00
C LEU A 252 -24.14 8.15 -3.26
N ALA A 253 -23.75 9.20 -3.97
CA ALA A 253 -23.20 10.43 -3.39
C ALA A 253 -23.73 11.63 -4.17
N THR A 254 -24.52 12.51 -3.51
CA THR A 254 -25.13 13.67 -4.15
C THR A 254 -24.76 14.97 -3.45
N LEU A 255 -24.29 15.93 -4.25
CA LEU A 255 -23.94 17.29 -3.81
C LEU A 255 -24.79 18.33 -4.55
N GLY A 256 -25.25 19.35 -3.81
CA GLY A 256 -25.95 20.50 -4.40
C GLY A 256 -27.10 20.10 -5.30
N SER A 257 -27.07 20.57 -6.53
CA SER A 257 -28.09 20.31 -7.55
C SER A 257 -28.15 18.86 -8.03
N GLY A 258 -27.19 18.02 -7.65
CA GLY A 258 -27.19 16.60 -8.01
C GLY A 258 -28.34 15.80 -7.37
N PHE A 259 -28.91 16.29 -6.27
CA PHE A 259 -30.05 15.64 -5.62
C PHE A 259 -31.28 15.51 -6.52
N LYS A 260 -31.51 16.45 -7.45
CA LYS A 260 -32.63 16.37 -8.40
C LYS A 260 -32.64 15.06 -9.19
N TYR A 261 -31.46 14.49 -9.48
CA TYR A 261 -31.36 13.21 -10.21
C TYR A 261 -31.80 12.02 -9.37
N VAL A 262 -31.73 12.13 -8.04
CA VAL A 262 -32.36 11.15 -7.14
C VAL A 262 -33.87 11.26 -7.20
N ALA A 263 -34.42 12.49 -7.13
CA ALA A 263 -35.84 12.74 -7.27
C ALA A 263 -36.38 12.25 -8.61
N ASP A 264 -35.64 12.49 -9.71
CA ASP A 264 -36.02 12.03 -11.05
C ASP A 264 -35.97 10.50 -11.16
N MET A 265 -34.96 9.85 -10.56
CA MET A 265 -34.83 8.39 -10.55
C MET A 265 -35.98 7.72 -9.81
N VAL A 266 -36.29 8.23 -8.62
CA VAL A 266 -37.36 7.67 -7.76
C VAL A 266 -38.76 8.02 -8.30
N GLY A 267 -38.86 9.09 -9.11
CA GLY A 267 -40.16 9.56 -9.64
C GLY A 267 -41.05 10.27 -8.61
N ALA A 268 -40.48 10.76 -7.52
CA ALA A 268 -41.20 11.42 -6.45
C ALA A 268 -41.14 12.97 -6.60
N GLU A 269 -42.27 13.58 -6.93
CA GLU A 269 -42.39 15.06 -7.07
C GLU A 269 -42.10 15.78 -5.76
N GLU A 270 -42.42 15.17 -4.62
CA GLU A 270 -42.17 15.69 -3.28
C GLU A 270 -40.68 15.94 -3.02
N LEU A 271 -39.81 15.15 -3.60
CA LEU A 271 -38.36 15.32 -3.48
C LEU A 271 -37.80 16.46 -4.35
N LYS A 272 -38.63 17.09 -5.18
CA LYS A 272 -38.26 18.29 -5.95
C LYS A 272 -38.43 19.59 -5.19
N ASP A 273 -38.93 19.56 -3.95
CA ASP A 273 -39.08 20.72 -3.10
C ASP A 273 -37.71 21.43 -2.94
N PRO A 274 -37.64 22.78 -3.11
CA PRO A 274 -36.43 23.57 -2.93
C PRO A 274 -35.72 23.39 -1.59
N LYS A 275 -36.40 22.95 -0.53
CA LYS A 275 -35.81 22.67 0.77
C LYS A 275 -34.68 21.61 0.66
N TYR A 276 -34.79 20.66 -0.27
CA TYR A 276 -33.79 19.59 -0.49
C TYR A 276 -32.55 20.03 -1.29
N LEU A 277 -32.49 21.28 -1.78
CA LEU A 277 -31.27 21.80 -2.42
C LEU A 277 -30.13 22.01 -1.41
N SER A 278 -30.48 22.23 -0.15
CA SER A 278 -29.49 22.39 0.94
C SER A 278 -28.98 21.05 1.43
N HIS A 279 -27.66 20.87 1.42
CA HIS A 279 -27.01 19.68 1.97
C HIS A 279 -27.35 19.44 3.44
N GLY A 280 -27.22 20.49 4.26
CA GLY A 280 -27.47 20.38 5.69
C GLY A 280 -28.95 20.08 5.99
N THR A 281 -29.88 20.49 5.13
CA THR A 281 -31.29 20.11 5.27
C THR A 281 -31.46 18.64 5.01
N ARG A 282 -30.92 18.11 3.89
CA ARG A 282 -31.04 16.67 3.55
C ARG A 282 -30.49 15.74 4.62
N VAL A 283 -29.38 16.10 5.27
CA VAL A 283 -28.85 15.33 6.40
C VAL A 283 -29.81 15.28 7.57
N ARG A 284 -30.48 16.42 7.89
CA ARG A 284 -31.43 16.48 9.00
C ARG A 284 -32.77 15.79 8.75
N VAL A 285 -33.16 15.68 7.47
CA VAL A 285 -34.43 15.08 7.05
C VAL A 285 -34.20 13.85 6.20
N SER A 286 -33.13 13.12 6.47
CA SER A 286 -32.77 11.89 5.73
C SER A 286 -33.93 10.90 5.70
N ASP A 287 -34.62 10.72 6.83
CA ASP A 287 -35.74 9.80 6.97
C ASP A 287 -36.91 10.16 6.03
N GLU A 288 -37.17 11.46 5.79
CA GLU A 288 -38.20 11.89 4.83
C GLU A 288 -37.82 11.47 3.39
N ILE A 289 -36.54 11.53 3.05
CA ILE A 289 -36.03 11.15 1.74
C ILE A 289 -36.06 9.61 1.59
N ASP A 290 -35.69 8.91 2.65
CA ASP A 290 -35.60 7.44 2.66
C ASP A 290 -36.95 6.77 2.54
N VAL A 291 -38.05 7.42 2.92
CA VAL A 291 -39.42 6.92 2.67
C VAL A 291 -39.67 6.65 1.17
N TYR A 292 -39.07 7.46 0.29
CA TYR A 292 -39.20 7.29 -1.17
C TYR A 292 -38.03 6.49 -1.75
N LEU A 293 -36.82 6.72 -1.26
CA LEU A 293 -35.60 6.15 -1.81
C LEU A 293 -35.46 4.64 -1.53
N LEU A 294 -35.67 4.22 -0.28
CA LEU A 294 -35.42 2.84 0.11
C LEU A 294 -36.36 1.82 -0.56
N PRO A 295 -37.70 2.09 -0.68
CA PRO A 295 -38.57 1.18 -1.43
C PRO A 295 -38.18 1.05 -2.89
N TYR A 296 -37.82 2.17 -3.55
CA TYR A 296 -37.35 2.14 -4.93
C TYR A 296 -36.10 1.25 -5.08
N LEU A 297 -35.13 1.44 -4.17
CA LEU A 297 -33.88 0.66 -4.21
C LEU A 297 -34.10 -0.81 -3.88
N ALA A 298 -35.05 -1.14 -2.99
CA ALA A 298 -35.35 -2.52 -2.64
C ALA A 298 -35.85 -3.36 -3.84
N ASP A 299 -36.49 -2.69 -4.80
CA ASP A 299 -36.99 -3.32 -6.04
C ASP A 299 -35.97 -3.26 -7.20
N LEU A 300 -34.87 -2.53 -7.03
CA LEU A 300 -33.85 -2.30 -8.05
C LEU A 300 -32.92 -3.51 -8.18
N ASP A 301 -32.85 -4.11 -9.35
CA ASP A 301 -31.88 -5.14 -9.67
C ASP A 301 -30.47 -4.52 -9.84
N LEU A 302 -29.44 -5.15 -9.27
CA LEU A 302 -28.05 -4.67 -9.37
C LEU A 302 -27.57 -4.62 -10.82
N GLU A 303 -28.02 -5.54 -11.67
CA GLU A 303 -27.63 -5.56 -13.08
C GLU A 303 -28.22 -4.37 -13.85
N ASP A 304 -29.47 -4.00 -13.57
CA ASP A 304 -30.08 -2.78 -14.13
C ASP A 304 -29.33 -1.52 -13.65
N TRP A 305 -28.90 -1.52 -12.40
CA TRP A 305 -28.07 -0.43 -11.87
C TRP A 305 -26.73 -0.31 -12.59
N LYS A 306 -26.03 -1.41 -12.82
CA LYS A 306 -24.75 -1.43 -13.55
C LYS A 306 -24.90 -0.89 -14.99
N ASN A 307 -25.98 -1.28 -15.67
CA ASN A 307 -26.18 -0.96 -17.07
C ASN A 307 -26.74 0.46 -17.30
N ASN A 308 -27.57 0.95 -16.41
CA ASN A 308 -28.32 2.20 -16.60
C ASN A 308 -28.03 3.24 -15.51
N GLY A 309 -28.16 2.88 -14.24
CA GLY A 309 -28.04 3.83 -13.13
C GLY A 309 -26.64 4.38 -12.95
N PHE A 310 -25.62 3.55 -13.14
CA PHE A 310 -24.22 3.95 -13.00
C PHE A 310 -23.83 5.05 -14.00
N GLU A 311 -24.14 4.88 -15.28
CA GLU A 311 -23.89 5.89 -16.31
C GLU A 311 -24.75 7.13 -16.10
N PHE A 312 -26.03 6.95 -15.78
CA PHE A 312 -26.95 8.04 -15.53
C PHE A 312 -26.42 9.01 -14.49
N PHE A 313 -25.98 8.51 -13.31
CA PHE A 313 -25.48 9.38 -12.25
C PHE A 313 -24.10 9.95 -12.54
N ASN A 314 -23.18 9.14 -13.06
CA ASN A 314 -21.78 9.56 -13.21
C ASN A 314 -21.54 10.52 -14.38
N THR A 315 -22.52 10.71 -15.26
CA THR A 315 -22.49 11.75 -16.31
C THR A 315 -23.13 13.07 -15.88
N LYS A 316 -23.69 13.16 -14.67
CA LYS A 316 -24.37 14.35 -14.16
C LYS A 316 -23.54 15.11 -13.14
N ARG A 317 -23.61 16.45 -13.22
CA ARG A 317 -22.88 17.30 -12.27
C ARG A 317 -23.49 17.21 -10.86
N GLY A 318 -22.66 16.92 -9.88
CA GLY A 318 -23.04 16.86 -8.47
C GLY A 318 -23.69 15.54 -8.05
N ALA A 319 -23.65 14.53 -8.91
CA ALA A 319 -24.04 13.18 -8.57
C ALA A 319 -22.90 12.19 -8.89
N ALA A 320 -22.76 11.17 -8.10
CA ALA A 320 -21.86 10.05 -8.32
C ALA A 320 -22.50 8.76 -7.78
N ALA A 321 -22.20 7.67 -8.42
CA ALA A 321 -22.79 6.39 -8.07
C ALA A 321 -21.77 5.25 -8.29
N GLY A 322 -22.05 4.11 -7.67
CA GLY A 322 -21.28 2.90 -7.84
C GLY A 322 -22.01 1.70 -7.27
N TRP A 323 -21.33 0.58 -7.23
CA TRP A 323 -21.79 -0.63 -6.53
C TRP A 323 -20.62 -1.30 -5.82
N ILE A 324 -20.94 -2.11 -4.82
CA ILE A 324 -19.91 -2.86 -4.10
C ILE A 324 -19.44 -4.02 -4.97
N ARG A 325 -18.14 -4.14 -5.16
CA ARG A 325 -17.49 -5.18 -5.98
C ARG A 325 -16.68 -6.14 -5.14
N GLY A 326 -16.70 -7.41 -5.53
CA GLY A 326 -15.71 -8.38 -5.10
C GLY A 326 -14.40 -8.28 -5.91
N VAL A 327 -13.37 -8.99 -5.47
CA VAL A 327 -12.08 -9.08 -6.19
C VAL A 327 -12.24 -9.78 -7.54
N ASP A 328 -13.14 -10.75 -7.62
CA ASP A 328 -13.57 -11.47 -8.82
C ASP A 328 -14.10 -10.52 -9.88
N ASP A 329 -14.96 -9.55 -9.53
CA ASP A 329 -15.45 -8.50 -10.42
C ASP A 329 -14.33 -7.59 -10.97
N LEU A 330 -13.27 -7.37 -10.17
CA LEU A 330 -12.20 -6.45 -10.54
C LEU A 330 -11.35 -6.97 -11.71
N VAL A 331 -11.16 -8.30 -11.81
CA VAL A 331 -10.37 -8.91 -12.90
C VAL A 331 -11.00 -8.62 -14.27
N ASP A 332 -12.33 -8.54 -14.32
CA ASP A 332 -13.08 -8.29 -15.55
C ASP A 332 -13.50 -6.83 -15.74
N CYS A 333 -13.10 -5.94 -14.83
CA CYS A 333 -13.45 -4.52 -14.90
C CYS A 333 -12.98 -3.86 -16.21
N PRO A 334 -13.91 -3.29 -17.03
CA PRO A 334 -13.56 -2.68 -18.31
C PRO A 334 -12.53 -1.55 -18.17
N GLN A 335 -12.64 -0.73 -17.11
CA GLN A 335 -11.71 0.36 -16.83
C GLN A 335 -10.29 -0.16 -16.58
N LEU A 336 -10.12 -1.20 -15.75
CA LEU A 336 -8.82 -1.78 -15.44
C LEU A 336 -8.22 -2.51 -16.66
N LYS A 337 -9.07 -3.17 -17.47
CA LYS A 337 -8.66 -3.79 -18.74
C LYS A 337 -8.16 -2.75 -19.75
N SER A 338 -8.90 -1.65 -19.94
CA SER A 338 -8.52 -0.58 -20.89
C SER A 338 -7.21 0.11 -20.49
N GLN A 339 -6.92 0.18 -19.20
CA GLN A 339 -5.67 0.71 -18.67
C GLN A 339 -4.52 -0.30 -18.65
N HIS A 340 -4.75 -1.53 -19.10
CA HIS A 340 -3.77 -2.61 -19.02
C HIS A 340 -3.19 -2.79 -17.60
N PHE A 341 -4.04 -2.58 -16.59
CA PHE A 341 -3.62 -2.60 -15.19
C PHE A 341 -3.10 -3.97 -14.77
N TYR A 342 -3.75 -5.04 -15.23
CA TYR A 342 -3.33 -6.39 -14.93
C TYR A 342 -2.25 -6.90 -15.87
N LYS A 343 -1.30 -7.66 -15.32
CA LYS A 343 -0.21 -8.30 -16.04
C LYS A 343 -0.17 -9.78 -15.71
N THR A 344 -0.11 -10.62 -16.73
CA THR A 344 0.10 -12.05 -16.54
C THR A 344 1.60 -12.34 -16.45
N ILE A 345 2.03 -12.90 -15.35
CA ILE A 345 3.43 -13.20 -15.06
C ILE A 345 3.56 -14.70 -14.81
N GLY A 346 4.58 -15.32 -15.43
CA GLY A 346 4.95 -16.71 -15.16
C GLY A 346 5.89 -16.82 -13.97
N HIS A 347 5.67 -17.84 -13.13
CA HIS A 347 6.56 -18.17 -12.01
C HIS A 347 6.85 -19.68 -11.98
N PRO A 348 8.07 -20.11 -11.65
CA PRO A 348 8.45 -21.54 -11.72
C PRO A 348 7.58 -22.48 -10.87
N PHE A 349 7.11 -22.01 -9.71
CA PHE A 349 6.38 -22.84 -8.74
C PHE A 349 4.85 -22.79 -8.86
N HIS A 350 4.27 -21.79 -9.51
CA HIS A 350 2.80 -21.69 -9.60
C HIS A 350 2.27 -21.41 -11.02
N GLY A 351 3.15 -21.42 -12.03
CA GLY A 351 2.75 -21.18 -13.41
C GLY A 351 2.38 -19.71 -13.66
N LYS A 352 1.42 -19.46 -14.54
CA LYS A 352 0.96 -18.11 -14.89
C LYS A 352 -0.08 -17.62 -13.90
N ALA A 353 0.11 -16.41 -13.38
CA ALA A 353 -0.86 -15.72 -12.52
C ALA A 353 -1.01 -14.25 -12.94
N VAL A 354 -2.15 -13.67 -12.59
CA VAL A 354 -2.46 -12.26 -12.84
C VAL A 354 -2.00 -11.42 -11.65
N TYR A 355 -1.20 -10.40 -11.94
CA TYR A 355 -0.71 -9.44 -10.97
C TYR A 355 -1.20 -8.03 -11.28
N SER A 356 -1.44 -7.24 -10.25
CA SER A 356 -1.66 -5.82 -10.44
C SER A 356 -0.40 -5.13 -10.93
N GLY A 357 -0.55 -4.25 -11.91
CA GLY A 357 0.51 -3.39 -12.42
C GLY A 357 0.82 -2.22 -11.50
N GLY A 358 1.36 -1.15 -12.07
CA GLY A 358 1.67 0.07 -11.36
C GLY A 358 0.42 0.90 -11.05
N PRO A 359 0.38 1.54 -9.88
CA PRO A 359 -0.76 2.39 -9.51
C PRO A 359 -0.82 3.69 -10.32
N VAL A 360 0.27 4.05 -10.99
CA VAL A 360 0.43 5.28 -11.78
C VAL A 360 0.97 4.94 -13.16
N GLN A 361 0.41 5.57 -14.19
CA GLN A 361 0.88 5.46 -15.56
C GLN A 361 1.73 6.68 -15.92
N MET A 362 2.94 6.44 -16.42
CA MET A 362 3.83 7.45 -16.94
C MET A 362 3.89 7.34 -18.47
N SER A 363 3.75 8.46 -19.17
CA SER A 363 3.65 8.48 -20.65
C SER A 363 4.88 7.93 -21.38
N LYS A 364 6.08 8.02 -20.79
CA LYS A 364 7.35 7.64 -21.44
C LYS A 364 8.09 6.50 -20.74
N THR A 365 7.81 6.25 -19.46
CA THR A 365 8.47 5.26 -18.62
C THR A 365 7.43 4.38 -17.98
N PRO A 366 6.93 3.36 -18.70
CA PRO A 366 5.88 2.49 -18.18
C PRO A 366 6.37 1.69 -16.96
N TRP A 367 5.42 1.24 -16.17
CA TRP A 367 5.69 0.32 -15.06
C TRP A 367 6.35 -0.96 -15.58
N LEU A 368 7.50 -1.31 -15.01
CA LEU A 368 8.21 -2.54 -15.34
C LEU A 368 7.63 -3.70 -14.54
N VAL A 369 7.48 -4.82 -15.22
CA VAL A 369 6.87 -6.02 -14.66
C VAL A 369 7.90 -7.15 -14.63
N GLY A 370 8.09 -7.71 -13.43
CA GLY A 370 8.90 -8.91 -13.23
C GLY A 370 8.21 -9.82 -12.22
N ARG A 371 8.55 -11.11 -12.19
CA ARG A 371 8.09 -12.01 -11.13
C ARG A 371 8.80 -11.71 -9.81
N ALA A 372 8.27 -12.22 -8.71
CA ALA A 372 9.02 -12.32 -7.46
C ALA A 372 10.19 -13.32 -7.62
N PRO A 373 11.34 -13.05 -6.98
CA PRO A 373 12.48 -13.96 -7.07
C PRO A 373 12.30 -15.19 -6.17
N LEU A 374 12.95 -16.29 -6.54
CA LEU A 374 13.16 -17.42 -5.63
C LEU A 374 14.17 -17.02 -4.55
N LEU A 375 14.15 -17.71 -3.41
CA LEU A 375 15.06 -17.44 -2.30
C LEU A 375 16.53 -17.64 -2.72
N GLY A 376 17.30 -16.56 -2.69
CA GLY A 376 18.72 -16.58 -3.04
C GLY A 376 19.02 -16.85 -4.51
N GLU A 377 18.04 -16.73 -5.39
CA GLU A 377 18.16 -17.01 -6.83
C GLU A 377 19.33 -16.27 -7.48
N ASP A 378 19.60 -15.07 -7.04
CA ASP A 378 20.62 -14.20 -7.63
C ASP A 378 21.96 -14.23 -6.88
N ASN A 379 22.18 -15.16 -5.93
CA ASN A 379 23.41 -15.22 -5.15
C ASN A 379 24.68 -15.23 -6.03
N GLU A 380 24.74 -16.12 -7.01
CA GLU A 380 25.94 -16.25 -7.86
C GLU A 380 26.15 -14.99 -8.72
N ALA A 381 25.09 -14.49 -9.31
CA ALA A 381 25.17 -13.30 -10.16
C ALA A 381 25.58 -12.06 -9.37
N ILE A 382 24.99 -11.83 -8.19
CA ILE A 382 25.25 -10.63 -7.37
C ILE A 382 26.63 -10.74 -6.71
N TYR A 383 26.95 -11.82 -6.03
CA TYR A 383 28.26 -11.94 -5.37
C TYR A 383 29.42 -12.02 -6.37
N GLY A 384 29.21 -12.68 -7.51
CA GLY A 384 30.21 -12.71 -8.59
C GLY A 384 30.42 -11.34 -9.23
N SER A 385 29.34 -10.67 -9.65
CA SER A 385 29.45 -9.41 -10.43
C SER A 385 29.79 -8.18 -9.58
N TYR A 386 29.23 -8.06 -8.34
CA TYR A 386 29.48 -6.89 -7.50
C TYR A 386 30.68 -7.02 -6.57
N LEU A 387 31.02 -8.24 -6.15
CA LEU A 387 32.07 -8.47 -5.16
C LEU A 387 33.23 -9.30 -5.71
N ASN A 388 33.17 -9.70 -6.98
CA ASN A 388 34.17 -10.52 -7.69
C ASN A 388 34.50 -11.82 -6.94
N MET A 389 33.49 -12.42 -6.27
CA MET A 389 33.67 -13.70 -5.56
C MET A 389 33.67 -14.87 -6.55
N ASN A 390 34.59 -15.79 -6.35
CA ASN A 390 34.65 -17.02 -7.13
C ASN A 390 33.85 -18.18 -6.49
N ASP A 391 33.63 -19.25 -7.21
CA ASP A 391 32.83 -20.40 -6.78
C ASP A 391 33.33 -21.03 -5.47
N LYS A 392 34.65 -21.06 -5.22
CA LYS A 392 35.22 -21.59 -3.98
C LYS A 392 34.89 -20.73 -2.77
N GLU A 393 34.92 -19.42 -2.95
CA GLU A 393 34.51 -18.47 -1.90
C GLU A 393 33.01 -18.61 -1.60
N LEU A 394 32.16 -18.68 -2.63
CA LEU A 394 30.73 -18.90 -2.49
C LEU A 394 30.41 -20.23 -1.78
N ALA A 395 31.11 -21.31 -2.14
CA ALA A 395 30.97 -22.61 -1.47
C ALA A 395 31.31 -22.52 0.03
N THR A 396 32.40 -21.82 0.36
CA THR A 396 32.79 -21.59 1.77
C THR A 396 31.72 -20.80 2.55
N LEU A 397 31.13 -19.77 1.95
CA LEU A 397 30.08 -18.95 2.56
C LEU A 397 28.79 -19.75 2.78
N ARG A 398 28.44 -20.65 1.83
CA ARG A 398 27.31 -21.60 1.98
C ARG A 398 27.54 -22.57 3.13
N GLN A 399 28.72 -23.19 3.19
CA GLN A 399 29.08 -24.14 4.26
C GLN A 399 29.07 -23.49 5.65
N SER A 400 29.42 -22.22 5.75
CA SER A 400 29.36 -21.46 7.00
C SER A 400 27.99 -20.93 7.37
N GLY A 401 26.96 -21.12 6.53
CA GLY A 401 25.62 -20.52 6.73
C GLY A 401 25.60 -18.99 6.64
N THR A 402 26.58 -18.41 5.92
CA THR A 402 26.64 -16.96 5.70
C THR A 402 25.74 -16.55 4.52
N ILE A 403 25.64 -17.37 3.49
CA ILE A 403 24.74 -17.19 2.32
C ILE A 403 23.91 -18.43 2.07
#